data_5929373204aed2bf583e14e3d2b95672
#
_entry.id   5929373204aed2bf583e14e3d2b95672
#
_cell.length_a   1.000
_cell.length_b   1.000
_cell.length_c   1.000
_cell.angle_alpha   90.00
_cell.angle_beta   90.00
_cell.angle_gamma   90.00
#
_symmetry.space_group_name_H-M   'P 1'
#
loop_
_entity.id
_entity.type
_entity.pdbx_description
1 polymer ?
#
loop_
_entity_poly.entity_id
_entity_poly.type
_entity_poly.pdbx_seq_one_letter_code
_entity_poly.pdbx_strand_id
1 'polypeptide(L)'
;NFAFLEGGVAWACELYAGLVGHCGKRNFKNMEKYDPHNLDPEKLADLFAEYGQGLVTHRPDPNDPNFVRWPGGWHQPDDNLIAHELDELGIEKAEDLRSLFEPNFYYGCEADDPLVSMGFDKRLNPFGARLKAMFSSDIGHWDVPDMTEVLAEAHELIEKKLLDEESFRDFVFVYPSMLHAKMNPNFFKGTV
;
A
#
# COMPACT_ATOMS: atom_id res chain seq x y z
N ASN A 1 -3.76 -13.56 -12.16
CA ASN A 1 -2.57 -12.77 -11.85
C ASN A 1 -2.68 -11.39 -12.50
N PHE A 2 -2.18 -10.38 -11.80
CA PHE A 2 -2.04 -9.01 -12.29
C PHE A 2 -0.57 -8.60 -12.21
N ALA A 3 -0.04 -7.99 -13.26
CA ALA A 3 1.28 -7.41 -13.27
C ALA A 3 1.17 -5.89 -13.43
N PHE A 4 1.78 -5.16 -12.53
CA PHE A 4 1.97 -3.72 -12.63
C PHE A 4 3.39 -3.49 -13.15
N LEU A 5 3.51 -2.97 -14.36
CA LEU A 5 4.80 -2.78 -15.04
C LEU A 5 5.29 -1.35 -14.86
N GLU A 6 6.60 -1.14 -14.95
CA GLU A 6 7.30 0.15 -14.92
C GLU A 6 7.17 0.98 -13.62
N GLY A 7 6.34 0.56 -12.68
CA GLY A 7 6.10 1.32 -11.45
C GLY A 7 7.00 0.93 -10.27
N GLY A 8 7.81 -0.10 -10.41
CA GLY A 8 8.55 -0.67 -9.28
C GLY A 8 7.63 -1.26 -8.21
N VAL A 9 8.20 -1.66 -7.07
CA VAL A 9 7.47 -2.29 -5.97
C VAL A 9 7.25 -1.36 -4.76
N ALA A 10 7.98 -0.27 -4.66
CA ALA A 10 7.99 0.60 -3.47
C ALA A 10 6.60 1.14 -3.11
N TRP A 11 5.86 1.64 -4.09
CA TRP A 11 4.50 2.14 -3.89
C TRP A 11 3.55 1.07 -3.36
N ALA A 12 3.73 -0.18 -3.79
CA ALA A 12 2.91 -1.30 -3.34
C ALA A 12 3.23 -1.68 -1.89
N CYS A 13 4.50 -1.59 -1.48
CA CYS A 13 4.90 -1.75 -0.08
C CYS A 13 4.27 -0.66 0.79
N GLU A 14 4.30 0.60 0.34
CA GLU A 14 3.67 1.73 1.03
C GLU A 14 2.14 1.53 1.14
N LEU A 15 1.48 1.19 0.04
CA LEU A 15 0.04 0.92 0.02
C LEU A 15 -0.33 -0.21 0.97
N TYR A 16 0.39 -1.33 0.92
CA TYR A 16 0.14 -2.48 1.78
C TYR A 16 0.30 -2.12 3.26
N ALA A 17 1.42 -1.47 3.62
CA ALA A 17 1.67 -1.02 4.98
C ALA A 17 0.62 0.00 5.45
N GLY A 18 0.19 0.91 4.55
CA GLY A 18 -0.86 1.88 4.80
C GLY A 18 -2.21 1.22 5.10
N LEU A 19 -2.62 0.23 4.29
CA LEU A 19 -3.87 -0.52 4.50
C LEU A 19 -3.83 -1.34 5.80
N VAL A 20 -2.72 -2.00 6.10
CA VAL A 20 -2.53 -2.71 7.38
C VAL A 20 -2.64 -1.75 8.55
N GLY A 21 -2.00 -0.57 8.47
CA GLY A 21 -2.08 0.46 9.49
C GLY A 21 -3.50 1.03 9.64
N HIS A 22 -4.20 1.21 8.51
CA HIS A 22 -5.60 1.65 8.51
C HIS A 22 -6.50 0.63 9.21
N CYS A 23 -6.41 -0.63 8.80
CA CYS A 23 -7.18 -1.72 9.41
C CYS A 23 -6.94 -1.82 10.93
N GLY A 24 -5.70 -1.68 11.38
CA GLY A 24 -5.34 -1.78 12.79
C GLY A 24 -5.78 -0.58 13.66
N LYS A 25 -5.71 0.63 13.10
CA LYS A 25 -5.92 1.88 13.86
C LYS A 25 -7.26 2.55 13.62
N ARG A 26 -7.82 2.39 12.43
CA ARG A 26 -9.01 3.11 11.96
C ARG A 26 -10.21 2.18 11.73
N ASN A 27 -10.17 0.97 12.29
CA ASN A 27 -11.36 0.13 12.27
C ASN A 27 -12.47 0.78 13.12
N PHE A 28 -13.71 0.46 12.81
CA PHE A 28 -14.89 1.05 13.44
C PHE A 28 -14.84 1.01 14.97
N LYS A 29 -14.39 -0.10 15.56
CA LYS A 29 -14.26 -0.25 17.01
C LYS A 29 -13.33 0.79 17.65
N ASN A 30 -12.24 1.13 16.96
CA ASN A 30 -11.30 2.15 17.41
C ASN A 30 -11.82 3.57 17.13
N MET A 31 -12.68 3.72 16.11
CA MET A 31 -13.26 5.00 15.69
C MET A 31 -14.55 5.37 16.44
N GLU A 32 -15.15 4.45 17.18
CA GLU A 32 -16.40 4.68 17.93
C GLU A 32 -16.36 5.95 18.79
N LYS A 33 -15.21 6.23 19.40
CA LYS A 33 -15.00 7.46 20.21
C LYS A 33 -15.01 8.75 19.40
N TYR A 34 -14.85 8.65 18.09
CA TYR A 34 -14.80 9.77 17.15
C TYR A 34 -16.06 9.84 16.30
N ASP A 35 -17.10 9.06 16.67
CA ASP A 35 -18.40 9.11 16.02
C ASP A 35 -18.96 10.56 16.14
N PRO A 36 -19.23 11.22 15.01
CA PRO A 36 -19.78 12.58 15.01
C PRO A 36 -21.09 12.72 15.80
N HIS A 37 -21.88 11.65 15.91
CA HIS A 37 -23.11 11.64 16.69
C HIS A 37 -22.87 11.78 18.20
N ASN A 38 -21.66 11.46 18.67
CA ASN A 38 -21.25 11.62 20.06
C ASN A 38 -20.62 13.01 20.33
N LEU A 39 -20.52 13.86 19.32
CA LEU A 39 -19.99 15.22 19.48
C LEU A 39 -20.96 16.07 20.28
N ASP A 40 -20.43 16.73 21.32
CA ASP A 40 -21.15 17.76 22.09
C ASP A 40 -20.73 19.15 21.54
N PRO A 41 -21.57 19.81 20.73
CA PRO A 41 -21.24 21.10 20.13
C PRO A 41 -21.09 22.23 21.15
N GLU A 42 -21.83 22.19 22.25
CA GLU A 42 -21.75 23.20 23.32
C GLU A 42 -20.39 23.12 24.01
N LYS A 43 -20.00 21.90 24.42
CA LYS A 43 -18.69 21.66 25.02
C LYS A 43 -17.56 22.02 24.07
N LEU A 44 -17.69 21.70 22.78
CA LEU A 44 -16.70 22.07 21.77
C LEU A 44 -16.56 23.59 21.68
N ALA A 45 -17.68 24.34 21.64
CA ALA A 45 -17.68 25.80 21.60
C ALA A 45 -17.02 26.41 22.83
N ASP A 46 -17.26 25.83 24.01
CA ASP A 46 -16.62 26.26 25.27
C ASP A 46 -15.11 26.04 25.26
N LEU A 47 -14.66 24.88 24.74
CA LEU A 47 -13.23 24.59 24.58
C LEU A 47 -12.55 25.56 23.60
N PHE A 48 -13.22 25.91 22.51
CA PHE A 48 -12.70 26.94 21.60
C PHE A 48 -12.63 28.32 22.24
N ALA A 49 -13.61 28.69 23.07
CA ALA A 49 -13.57 29.96 23.80
C ALA A 49 -12.43 29.99 24.84
N GLU A 50 -12.17 28.88 25.51
CA GLU A 50 -11.15 28.77 26.56
C GLU A 50 -9.73 28.67 25.99
N TYR A 51 -9.53 27.79 24.99
CA TYR A 51 -8.19 27.45 24.50
C TYR A 51 -7.87 27.99 23.10
N GLY A 52 -8.84 28.50 22.37
CA GLY A 52 -8.68 28.98 20.99
C GLY A 52 -8.14 30.40 20.88
N GLN A 53 -7.50 30.96 21.91
CA GLN A 53 -6.98 32.32 21.92
C GLN A 53 -6.05 32.59 20.73
N GLY A 54 -6.38 33.63 19.94
CA GLY A 54 -5.63 33.98 18.73
C GLY A 54 -6.09 33.24 17.44
N LEU A 55 -6.87 32.17 17.57
CA LEU A 55 -7.46 31.46 16.45
C LEU A 55 -8.94 31.81 16.27
N VAL A 56 -9.64 32.02 17.38
CA VAL A 56 -11.04 32.47 17.38
C VAL A 56 -11.17 33.78 18.20
N THR A 57 -12.00 34.69 17.75
CA THR A 57 -12.22 35.99 18.39
C THR A 57 -13.42 36.01 19.34
N HIS A 58 -14.24 34.98 19.30
CA HIS A 58 -15.45 34.81 20.10
C HIS A 58 -15.77 33.33 20.26
N ARG A 59 -16.61 33.02 21.23
CA ARG A 59 -17.17 31.68 21.37
C ARG A 59 -17.96 31.31 20.12
N PRO A 60 -17.66 30.22 19.44
CA PRO A 60 -18.45 29.80 18.28
C PRO A 60 -19.89 29.48 18.67
N ASP A 61 -20.82 29.69 17.74
CA ASP A 61 -22.23 29.29 17.91
C ASP A 61 -22.32 27.74 17.69
N PRO A 62 -22.71 26.97 18.71
CA PRO A 62 -22.86 25.54 18.58
C PRO A 62 -23.95 25.10 17.59
N ASN A 63 -24.87 26.00 17.24
CA ASN A 63 -25.92 25.76 16.27
C ASN A 63 -25.55 26.21 14.84
N ASP A 64 -24.38 26.80 14.65
CA ASP A 64 -23.88 27.12 13.31
C ASP A 64 -23.54 25.83 12.59
N PRO A 65 -24.21 25.49 11.48
CA PRO A 65 -23.92 24.26 10.72
C PRO A 65 -22.52 24.24 10.11
N ASN A 66 -21.82 25.39 10.09
CA ASN A 66 -20.45 25.47 9.63
C ASN A 66 -19.42 25.26 10.76
N PHE A 67 -19.80 25.44 12.01
CA PHE A 67 -18.93 25.26 13.15
C PHE A 67 -18.59 23.78 13.40
N VAL A 68 -19.58 22.90 13.26
CA VAL A 68 -19.41 21.45 13.43
C VAL A 68 -19.07 20.77 12.08
N ARG A 69 -18.81 21.56 11.05
CA ARG A 69 -18.39 21.02 9.76
C ARG A 69 -17.00 20.48 9.87
N TRP A 70 -16.87 19.18 9.61
CA TRP A 70 -15.58 18.50 9.56
C TRP A 70 -14.62 19.24 8.61
N PRO A 71 -13.36 19.50 9.01
CA PRO A 71 -12.37 20.10 8.13
C PRO A 71 -12.17 19.20 6.90
N GLY A 72 -12.57 19.66 5.73
CA GLY A 72 -12.49 18.88 4.50
C GLY A 72 -13.80 18.81 3.70
N GLY A 73 -14.88 19.43 4.20
CA GLY A 73 -16.16 19.52 3.45
C GLY A 73 -16.85 18.16 3.29
N TRP A 74 -16.54 17.21 4.13
CA TRP A 74 -17.23 15.94 4.18
C TRP A 74 -18.66 16.19 4.62
N HIS A 75 -19.61 15.74 3.83
CA HIS A 75 -21.02 15.74 4.19
C HIS A 75 -21.19 15.00 5.53
N GLN A 76 -22.29 15.29 6.23
CA GLN A 76 -22.67 14.50 7.38
C GLN A 76 -22.51 13.02 7.00
N PRO A 77 -21.88 12.20 7.86
CA PRO A 77 -21.75 10.78 7.55
C PRO A 77 -23.16 10.25 7.29
N ASP A 78 -23.36 9.76 6.07
CA ASP A 78 -24.48 8.87 5.81
C ASP A 78 -24.34 7.71 6.80
N ASP A 79 -25.43 7.32 7.47
CA ASP A 79 -25.42 6.20 8.43
C ASP A 79 -24.84 4.91 7.83
N ASN A 80 -24.75 4.85 6.50
CA ASN A 80 -24.11 3.78 5.75
C ASN A 80 -22.57 3.88 5.65
N LEU A 81 -21.96 5.03 5.97
CA LEU A 81 -20.49 5.19 5.97
C LEU A 81 -19.80 4.59 7.19
N ILE A 82 -20.56 4.11 8.16
CA ILE A 82 -20.06 3.45 9.36
C ILE A 82 -19.87 1.93 9.14
N ALA A 83 -20.31 1.42 7.98
CA ALA A 83 -20.02 0.05 7.60
C ALA A 83 -18.50 -0.15 7.46
N HIS A 84 -18.00 -1.23 8.01
CA HIS A 84 -16.60 -1.62 7.87
C HIS A 84 -16.23 -1.69 6.38
N GLU A 85 -15.42 -0.78 5.90
CA GLU A 85 -14.94 -0.73 4.51
C GLU A 85 -14.36 -2.08 4.04
N LEU A 86 -13.84 -2.86 4.99
CA LEU A 86 -13.17 -4.13 4.75
C LEU A 86 -14.10 -5.35 4.88
N ASP A 87 -15.31 -5.19 5.42
CA ASP A 87 -16.27 -6.32 5.59
C ASP A 87 -16.67 -6.92 4.26
N GLU A 88 -16.90 -6.09 3.24
CA GLU A 88 -17.22 -6.55 1.88
C GLU A 88 -16.09 -7.37 1.24
N LEU A 89 -14.85 -7.18 1.71
CA LEU A 89 -13.68 -7.93 1.27
C LEU A 89 -13.41 -9.18 2.11
N GLY A 90 -14.23 -9.43 3.14
CA GLY A 90 -14.03 -10.54 4.07
C GLY A 90 -12.76 -10.39 4.93
N ILE A 91 -12.33 -9.16 5.19
CA ILE A 91 -11.16 -8.86 6.02
C ILE A 91 -11.60 -8.69 7.46
N GLU A 92 -11.34 -9.69 8.28
CA GLU A 92 -11.66 -9.65 9.71
C GLU A 92 -10.54 -9.04 10.56
N LYS A 93 -9.30 -9.20 10.12
CA LYS A 93 -8.09 -8.70 10.80
C LYS A 93 -7.06 -8.22 9.79
N ALA A 94 -6.19 -7.32 10.21
CA ALA A 94 -5.19 -6.70 9.35
C ALA A 94 -4.26 -7.72 8.64
N GLU A 95 -4.02 -8.87 9.25
CA GLU A 95 -3.20 -9.93 8.68
C GLU A 95 -3.81 -10.56 7.41
N ASP A 96 -5.15 -10.53 7.29
CA ASP A 96 -5.86 -11.10 6.15
C ASP A 96 -5.55 -10.36 4.84
N LEU A 97 -5.15 -9.07 4.94
CA LEU A 97 -4.69 -8.26 3.81
C LEU A 97 -3.50 -8.90 3.08
N ARG A 98 -2.67 -9.65 3.80
CA ARG A 98 -1.55 -10.38 3.19
C ARG A 98 -2.02 -11.34 2.11
N SER A 99 -3.13 -12.03 2.35
CA SER A 99 -3.70 -13.01 1.40
C SER A 99 -4.22 -12.37 0.11
N LEU A 100 -4.50 -11.06 0.11
CA LEU A 100 -4.89 -10.32 -1.08
C LEU A 100 -3.67 -9.91 -1.91
N PHE A 101 -2.59 -9.48 -1.25
CA PHE A 101 -1.42 -8.92 -1.93
C PHE A 101 -0.44 -9.97 -2.46
N GLU A 102 -0.10 -10.98 -1.65
CA GLU A 102 0.95 -11.93 -2.02
C GLU A 102 0.60 -12.85 -3.20
N PRO A 103 -0.61 -13.43 -3.32
CA PRO A 103 -0.80 -14.49 -4.31
C PRO A 103 -0.95 -14.00 -5.74
N ASN A 104 -1.50 -12.82 -5.98
CA ASN A 104 -2.04 -12.45 -7.30
C ASN A 104 -1.34 -11.28 -7.98
N PHE A 105 -0.58 -10.47 -7.24
CA PHE A 105 0.05 -9.27 -7.77
C PHE A 105 1.55 -9.44 -7.99
N TYR A 106 2.02 -8.92 -9.10
CA TYR A 106 3.42 -8.90 -9.52
C TYR A 106 3.80 -7.46 -9.88
N TYR A 107 5.02 -7.06 -9.56
CA TYR A 107 5.47 -5.68 -9.70
C TYR A 107 6.74 -5.66 -10.54
N GLY A 108 6.63 -5.17 -11.78
CA GLY A 108 7.76 -5.01 -12.70
C GLY A 108 8.68 -3.90 -12.23
N CYS A 109 9.93 -4.25 -12.03
CA CYS A 109 10.97 -3.34 -11.57
C CYS A 109 12.13 -3.36 -12.57
N GLU A 110 12.75 -2.22 -12.79
CA GLU A 110 13.96 -2.10 -13.59
C GLU A 110 15.13 -2.88 -12.97
N ALA A 111 16.13 -3.16 -13.81
CA ALA A 111 17.25 -4.01 -13.44
C ALA A 111 17.99 -3.52 -12.21
N ASP A 112 18.28 -2.22 -12.15
CA ASP A 112 19.13 -1.57 -11.15
C ASP A 112 18.35 -0.84 -10.05
N ASP A 113 17.00 -0.93 -10.04
CA ASP A 113 16.17 -0.26 -9.04
C ASP A 113 16.50 -0.77 -7.61
N PRO A 114 17.15 0.05 -6.76
CA PRO A 114 17.52 -0.38 -5.41
C PRO A 114 16.31 -0.62 -4.51
N LEU A 115 15.14 -0.06 -4.86
CA LEU A 115 13.90 -0.19 -4.08
C LEU A 115 13.24 -1.56 -4.25
N VAL A 116 13.72 -2.38 -5.20
CA VAL A 116 13.35 -3.81 -5.32
C VAL A 116 13.48 -4.53 -3.99
N SER A 117 14.52 -4.21 -3.20
CA SER A 117 14.75 -4.79 -1.88
C SER A 117 13.58 -4.65 -0.91
N MET A 118 12.76 -3.60 -1.03
CA MET A 118 11.58 -3.39 -0.19
C MET A 118 10.56 -4.52 -0.34
N GLY A 119 10.37 -5.04 -1.55
CA GLY A 119 9.44 -6.16 -1.80
C GLY A 119 9.85 -7.45 -1.09
N PHE A 120 11.14 -7.63 -0.82
CA PHE A 120 11.70 -8.84 -0.21
C PHE A 120 11.96 -8.69 1.29
N ASP A 121 12.04 -7.48 1.84
CA ASP A 121 12.35 -7.26 3.25
C ASP A 121 11.14 -7.51 4.16
N LYS A 122 11.13 -8.71 4.75
CA LYS A 122 10.10 -9.14 5.71
C LYS A 122 10.04 -8.30 6.99
N ARG A 123 11.03 -7.45 7.25
CA ARG A 123 11.04 -6.56 8.42
C ARG A 123 10.31 -5.25 8.13
N LEU A 124 10.34 -4.82 6.87
CA LEU A 124 9.63 -3.61 6.40
C LEU A 124 8.16 -3.90 6.18
N ASN A 125 7.85 -5.02 5.54
CA ASN A 125 6.48 -5.36 5.20
C ASN A 125 5.75 -5.99 6.40
N PRO A 126 4.59 -5.44 6.82
CA PRO A 126 3.81 -5.99 7.91
C PRO A 126 3.54 -7.48 7.74
N PHE A 127 3.50 -8.20 8.86
CA PHE A 127 3.32 -9.66 8.91
C PHE A 127 4.35 -10.47 8.11
N GLY A 128 5.49 -9.86 7.79
CA GLY A 128 6.55 -10.50 7.03
C GLY A 128 6.18 -10.80 5.57
N ALA A 129 5.27 -10.02 5.00
CA ALA A 129 4.86 -10.19 3.60
C ALA A 129 6.03 -10.01 2.63
N ARG A 130 5.99 -10.77 1.53
CA ARG A 130 6.88 -10.59 0.38
C ARG A 130 6.05 -10.19 -0.83
N LEU A 131 6.23 -8.97 -1.29
CA LEU A 131 5.59 -8.51 -2.52
C LEU A 131 6.45 -8.94 -3.71
N LYS A 132 5.81 -9.53 -4.73
CA LYS A 132 6.53 -10.16 -5.85
C LYS A 132 7.08 -9.10 -6.80
N ALA A 133 8.14 -8.41 -6.38
CA ALA A 133 8.98 -7.68 -7.32
C ALA A 133 9.53 -8.65 -8.36
N MET A 134 9.37 -8.35 -9.63
CA MET A 134 9.88 -9.17 -10.73
C MET A 134 10.70 -8.31 -11.69
N PHE A 135 11.77 -8.90 -12.18
CA PHE A 135 12.66 -8.29 -13.16
C PHE A 135 11.90 -7.94 -14.44
N SER A 136 12.05 -6.69 -14.85
CA SER A 136 11.59 -6.16 -16.13
C SER A 136 12.82 -5.59 -16.83
N SER A 137 13.16 -6.15 -17.99
CA SER A 137 14.42 -5.82 -18.66
C SER A 137 14.37 -4.48 -19.40
N ASP A 138 13.19 -4.00 -19.69
CA ASP A 138 12.90 -2.84 -20.51
C ASP A 138 13.62 -2.82 -21.89
N ILE A 139 14.01 -4.03 -22.38
CA ILE A 139 14.72 -4.20 -23.63
C ILE A 139 13.90 -3.62 -24.80
N GLY A 140 14.55 -2.75 -25.57
CA GLY A 140 13.94 -2.06 -26.71
C GLY A 140 13.56 -0.62 -26.41
N HIS A 141 13.64 -0.20 -25.15
CA HIS A 141 13.49 1.19 -24.76
C HIS A 141 14.76 1.99 -25.07
N TRP A 142 14.60 3.29 -25.28
CA TRP A 142 15.70 4.18 -25.69
C TRP A 142 16.80 4.38 -24.63
N ASP A 143 16.44 4.18 -23.36
CA ASP A 143 17.33 4.31 -22.20
C ASP A 143 17.96 2.98 -21.77
N VAL A 144 17.73 1.89 -22.51
CA VAL A 144 18.47 0.63 -22.40
C VAL A 144 19.46 0.50 -23.57
N PRO A 145 20.62 1.17 -23.49
CA PRO A 145 21.56 1.28 -24.62
C PRO A 145 22.22 -0.06 -24.97
N ASP A 146 22.40 -0.96 -23.99
CA ASP A 146 22.97 -2.29 -24.18
C ASP A 146 22.06 -3.36 -23.59
N MET A 147 21.32 -4.02 -24.45
CA MET A 147 20.38 -5.08 -24.08
C MET A 147 21.08 -6.34 -23.53
N THR A 148 22.38 -6.47 -23.70
CA THR A 148 23.14 -7.63 -23.22
C THR A 148 23.55 -7.50 -21.75
N GLU A 149 23.57 -6.27 -21.23
CA GLU A 149 24.03 -5.96 -19.86
C GLU A 149 22.92 -5.93 -18.82
N VAL A 150 21.64 -5.93 -19.20
CA VAL A 150 20.52 -5.78 -18.25
C VAL A 150 20.49 -6.79 -17.10
N LEU A 151 20.99 -8.01 -17.33
CA LEU A 151 21.08 -8.99 -16.26
C LEU A 151 22.30 -8.78 -15.37
N ALA A 152 23.41 -8.27 -15.93
CA ALA A 152 24.57 -7.86 -15.15
C ALA A 152 24.23 -6.65 -14.25
N GLU A 153 23.48 -5.69 -14.76
CA GLU A 153 22.95 -4.56 -13.97
C GLU A 153 22.08 -5.06 -12.82
N ALA A 154 21.15 -5.99 -13.09
CA ALA A 154 20.34 -6.58 -12.02
C ALA A 154 21.19 -7.27 -10.95
N HIS A 155 22.33 -7.89 -11.33
CA HIS A 155 23.23 -8.55 -10.38
C HIS A 155 23.89 -7.58 -9.40
N GLU A 156 23.99 -6.30 -9.75
CA GLU A 156 24.48 -5.27 -8.82
C GLU A 156 23.66 -5.22 -7.51
N LEU A 157 22.41 -5.63 -7.51
CA LEU A 157 21.59 -5.71 -6.30
C LEU A 157 22.19 -6.69 -5.26
N ILE A 158 22.83 -7.76 -5.72
CA ILE A 158 23.59 -8.67 -4.85
C ILE A 158 24.90 -8.03 -4.39
N GLU A 159 25.66 -7.44 -5.31
CA GLU A 159 26.94 -6.81 -5.00
C GLU A 159 26.78 -5.68 -3.98
N LYS A 160 25.71 -4.89 -4.10
CA LYS A 160 25.30 -3.84 -3.17
C LYS A 160 24.66 -4.39 -1.88
N LYS A 161 24.48 -5.71 -1.74
CA LYS A 161 23.84 -6.39 -0.60
C LYS A 161 22.40 -5.94 -0.34
N LEU A 162 21.70 -5.54 -1.37
CA LEU A 162 20.29 -5.18 -1.34
C LEU A 162 19.38 -6.40 -1.43
N LEU A 163 19.83 -7.44 -2.16
CA LEU A 163 19.19 -8.75 -2.21
C LEU A 163 20.19 -9.84 -1.81
N ASP A 164 19.70 -10.93 -1.24
CA ASP A 164 20.41 -12.20 -1.17
C ASP A 164 20.18 -13.02 -2.43
N GLU A 165 20.95 -14.11 -2.60
CA GLU A 165 20.88 -14.97 -3.79
C GLU A 165 19.49 -15.59 -4.01
N GLU A 166 18.78 -15.93 -2.92
CA GLU A 166 17.42 -16.47 -2.99
C GLU A 166 16.44 -15.42 -3.51
N SER A 167 16.46 -14.23 -2.94
CA SER A 167 15.61 -13.11 -3.37
C SER A 167 15.92 -12.68 -4.79
N PHE A 168 17.19 -12.65 -5.17
CA PHE A 168 17.60 -12.35 -6.55
C PHE A 168 17.07 -13.40 -7.54
N ARG A 169 17.20 -14.69 -7.23
CA ARG A 169 16.63 -15.77 -8.03
C ARG A 169 15.10 -15.60 -8.18
N ASP A 170 14.42 -15.27 -7.09
CA ASP A 170 12.98 -15.02 -7.12
C ASP A 170 12.66 -13.84 -8.04
N PHE A 171 13.43 -12.77 -7.95
CA PHE A 171 13.29 -11.55 -8.74
C PHE A 171 13.45 -11.81 -10.26
N VAL A 172 14.59 -12.42 -10.66
CA VAL A 172 14.93 -12.53 -12.08
C VAL A 172 14.31 -13.75 -12.77
N PHE A 173 13.88 -14.77 -12.01
CA PHE A 173 13.42 -16.03 -12.59
C PHE A 173 12.10 -16.53 -12.06
N VAL A 174 11.97 -16.72 -10.74
CA VAL A 174 10.80 -17.42 -10.19
C VAL A 174 9.52 -16.60 -10.42
N TYR A 175 9.51 -15.33 -10.06
CA TYR A 175 8.31 -14.51 -10.18
C TYR A 175 7.93 -14.22 -11.64
N PRO A 176 8.84 -13.84 -12.53
CA PRO A 176 8.51 -13.73 -13.97
C PRO A 176 7.95 -15.03 -14.55
N SER A 177 8.53 -16.17 -14.18
CA SER A 177 8.07 -17.48 -14.66
C SER A 177 6.68 -17.81 -14.11
N MET A 178 6.43 -17.57 -12.83
CA MET A 178 5.16 -17.87 -12.17
C MET A 178 4.01 -16.98 -12.66
N LEU A 179 4.29 -15.76 -13.09
CA LEU A 179 3.28 -14.89 -13.68
C LEU A 179 2.48 -15.62 -14.77
N HIS A 180 3.18 -16.37 -15.61
CA HIS A 180 2.62 -17.11 -16.74
C HIS A 180 2.29 -18.57 -16.37
N ALA A 181 3.22 -19.30 -15.78
CA ALA A 181 3.09 -20.72 -15.52
C ALA A 181 1.99 -21.05 -14.50
N LYS A 182 1.71 -20.17 -13.54
CA LYS A 182 0.61 -20.35 -12.58
C LYS A 182 -0.75 -20.35 -13.27
N MET A 183 -0.90 -19.59 -14.36
CA MET A 183 -2.15 -19.52 -15.13
C MET A 183 -2.19 -20.59 -16.23
N ASN A 184 -1.04 -20.94 -16.81
CA ASN A 184 -0.92 -21.96 -17.83
C ASN A 184 0.33 -22.83 -17.55
N PRO A 185 0.19 -24.00 -16.92
CA PRO A 185 1.33 -24.89 -16.61
C PRO A 185 2.13 -25.34 -17.84
N ASN A 186 1.55 -25.22 -19.04
CA ASN A 186 2.20 -25.58 -20.31
C ASN A 186 2.80 -24.35 -21.03
N PHE A 187 2.81 -23.16 -20.39
CA PHE A 187 3.23 -21.91 -21.06
C PHE A 187 4.64 -22.05 -21.66
N PHE A 188 5.56 -22.68 -20.95
CA PHE A 188 6.94 -22.86 -21.38
C PHE A 188 7.20 -24.21 -22.10
N LYS A 189 6.12 -24.98 -22.40
CA LYS A 189 6.29 -26.27 -23.09
C LYS A 189 6.81 -26.07 -24.51
N GLY A 190 7.97 -26.65 -24.81
CA GLY A 190 8.63 -26.52 -26.11
C GLY A 190 9.54 -25.31 -26.25
N THR A 191 9.73 -24.55 -25.17
CA THR A 191 10.86 -23.60 -25.06
C THR A 191 12.13 -24.35 -24.62
N VAL A 192 13.31 -23.72 -24.82
CA VAL A 192 14.60 -24.33 -24.46
C VAL A 192 14.72 -24.56 -22.95
#